data_17b244a80524ea2b7800dfd0b7d2be60
#
_entry.id   17b244a80524ea2b7800dfd0b7d2be60
#
_cell.length_a   1.000
_cell.length_b   1.000
_cell.length_c   1.000
_cell.angle_alpha   90.00
_cell.angle_beta   90.00
_cell.angle_gamma   90.00
#
_symmetry.space_group_name_H-M   'P 1'
#
loop_
_entity.id
_entity.type
_entity.pdbx_description
1 polymer ?
#
loop_
_entity_poly.entity_id
_entity_poly.type
_entity_poly.pdbx_seq_one_letter_code
_entity_poly.pdbx_strand_id
1 'polypeptide(L)'
;PIQVSRRELALIIEARVEEIFQFVLQEIKRSGYDGLLPAGMVLTGGVSTLPGIRELASKVLGLPVRVAKPENLIGLTDLIDTPAFSTSVGLLLWAMMMSETMASSPQSKHSRSRSARSLELGSIDWEGVKRTVMKILRELLP
;
A
#
# COMPACT_ATOMS: atom_id res chain seq x y z
N PRO A 1 -11.11 31.43 13.63
CA PRO A 1 -11.22 30.39 12.63
C PRO A 1 -11.14 31.04 11.24
N ILE A 2 -10.17 30.59 10.41
CA ILE A 2 -10.03 31.07 9.04
C ILE A 2 -11.05 30.30 8.21
N GLN A 3 -11.97 30.99 7.55
CA GLN A 3 -12.89 30.38 6.60
C GLN A 3 -12.21 30.30 5.23
N VAL A 4 -11.96 29.08 4.75
CA VAL A 4 -11.42 28.83 3.43
C VAL A 4 -12.55 28.38 2.52
N SER A 5 -12.60 28.94 1.31
CA SER A 5 -13.54 28.54 0.28
C SER A 5 -13.27 27.08 -0.11
N ARG A 6 -14.33 26.26 -0.14
CA ARG A 6 -14.24 24.87 -0.61
C ARG A 6 -13.68 24.78 -2.02
N ARG A 7 -13.98 25.78 -2.86
CA ARG A 7 -13.49 25.86 -4.23
C ARG A 7 -11.97 26.10 -4.27
N GLU A 8 -11.46 26.99 -3.44
CA GLU A 8 -10.02 27.27 -3.37
C GLU A 8 -9.25 26.03 -2.89
N LEU A 9 -9.77 25.35 -1.87
CA LEU A 9 -9.17 24.11 -1.41
C LEU A 9 -9.16 23.04 -2.50
N ALA A 10 -10.25 22.90 -3.25
CA ALA A 10 -10.35 21.94 -4.35
C ALA A 10 -9.30 22.23 -5.45
N LEU A 11 -9.09 23.50 -5.81
CA LEU A 11 -8.07 23.89 -6.80
C LEU A 11 -6.65 23.55 -6.35
N ILE A 12 -6.34 23.74 -5.07
CA ILE A 12 -5.03 23.39 -4.51
C ILE A 12 -4.82 21.87 -4.55
N ILE A 13 -5.83 21.10 -4.19
CA ILE A 13 -5.78 19.63 -4.23
C ILE A 13 -5.64 19.14 -5.66
N GLU A 14 -6.42 19.70 -6.59
CA GLU A 14 -6.39 19.34 -8.03
C GLU A 14 -4.99 19.54 -8.60
N ALA A 15 -4.39 20.71 -8.39
CA ALA A 15 -3.04 21.01 -8.87
C ALA A 15 -2.00 20.01 -8.33
N ARG A 16 -2.11 19.64 -7.04
CA ARG A 16 -1.19 18.68 -6.43
C ARG A 16 -1.38 17.26 -6.96
N VAL A 17 -2.60 16.85 -7.15
CA VAL A 17 -2.91 15.53 -7.70
C VAL A 17 -2.49 15.43 -9.17
N GLU A 18 -2.68 16.49 -9.94
CA GLU A 18 -2.19 16.57 -11.32
C GLU A 18 -0.67 16.41 -11.40
N GLU A 19 0.07 17.10 -10.55
CA GLU A 19 1.53 16.96 -10.45
C GLU A 19 1.96 15.51 -10.13
N ILE A 20 1.28 14.84 -9.21
CA ILE A 20 1.53 13.42 -8.89
C ILE A 20 1.34 12.54 -10.13
N PHE A 21 0.25 12.74 -10.88
CA PHE A 21 0.01 11.96 -12.10
C PHE A 21 1.01 12.28 -13.21
N GLN A 22 1.51 13.49 -13.29
CA GLN A 22 2.60 13.83 -14.21
C GLN A 22 3.89 13.08 -13.88
N PHE A 23 4.26 12.95 -12.59
CA PHE A 23 5.39 12.11 -12.19
C PHE A 23 5.16 10.63 -12.54
N VAL A 24 3.97 10.10 -12.29
CA VAL A 24 3.64 8.72 -12.68
C VAL A 24 3.76 8.53 -14.20
N LEU A 25 3.28 9.48 -15.01
CA LEU A 25 3.42 9.43 -16.46
C LEU A 25 4.89 9.44 -16.90
N GLN A 26 5.74 10.22 -16.23
CA GLN A 26 7.18 10.23 -16.50
C GLN A 26 7.80 8.86 -16.21
N GLU A 27 7.42 8.20 -15.13
CA GLU A 27 7.93 6.85 -14.80
C GLU A 27 7.42 5.79 -15.79
N ILE A 28 6.17 5.88 -16.26
CA ILE A 28 5.65 5.01 -17.33
C ILE A 28 6.48 5.19 -18.60
N LYS A 29 6.76 6.43 -19.02
CA LYS A 29 7.60 6.71 -20.19
C LYS A 29 9.02 6.18 -20.00
N ARG A 30 9.60 6.38 -18.83
CA ARG A 30 10.94 5.91 -18.50
C ARG A 30 11.05 4.39 -18.51
N SER A 31 10.00 3.67 -18.12
CA SER A 31 9.97 2.21 -18.13
C SER A 31 9.87 1.61 -19.55
N GLY A 32 9.59 2.42 -20.58
CA GLY A 32 9.41 1.98 -21.95
C GLY A 32 8.04 1.36 -22.26
N TYR A 33 7.10 1.38 -21.32
CA TYR A 33 5.74 0.85 -21.51
C TYR A 33 4.72 1.90 -21.96
N ASP A 34 5.17 3.09 -22.33
CA ASP A 34 4.30 4.12 -22.88
C ASP A 34 3.61 3.64 -24.16
N GLY A 35 2.28 3.78 -24.22
CA GLY A 35 1.45 3.26 -25.30
C GLY A 35 1.20 1.72 -25.27
N LEU A 36 1.81 0.98 -24.37
CA LEU A 36 1.69 -0.47 -24.24
C LEU A 36 0.75 -0.92 -23.11
N LEU A 37 -0.03 -0.01 -22.54
CA LEU A 37 -0.92 -0.25 -21.40
C LEU A 37 -2.42 -0.14 -21.81
N PRO A 38 -2.93 -1.01 -22.68
CA PRO A 38 -4.33 -0.94 -23.14
C PRO A 38 -5.34 -1.19 -22.01
N ALA A 39 -4.96 -1.93 -20.99
CA ALA A 39 -5.78 -2.15 -19.80
C ALA A 39 -5.88 -0.93 -18.87
N GLY A 40 -5.02 0.08 -19.10
CA GLY A 40 -5.00 1.32 -18.35
C GLY A 40 -4.37 1.19 -16.97
N MET A 41 -4.80 2.05 -16.05
CA MET A 41 -4.29 2.16 -14.69
C MET A 41 -5.35 1.86 -13.65
N VAL A 42 -4.92 1.26 -12.54
CA VAL A 42 -5.74 1.02 -11.37
C VAL A 42 -5.30 1.97 -10.25
N LEU A 43 -6.24 2.77 -9.76
CA LEU A 43 -6.06 3.59 -8.55
C LEU A 43 -6.62 2.85 -7.35
N THR A 44 -5.92 2.93 -6.23
CA THR A 44 -6.38 2.40 -4.95
C THR A 44 -5.82 3.25 -3.80
N GLY A 45 -6.21 2.92 -2.56
CA GLY A 45 -5.86 3.72 -1.40
C GLY A 45 -6.92 4.77 -1.07
N GLY A 46 -6.83 5.38 0.11
CA GLY A 46 -7.86 6.29 0.62
C GLY A 46 -8.15 7.50 -0.28
N VAL A 47 -7.11 8.07 -0.86
CA VAL A 47 -7.23 9.25 -1.74
C VAL A 47 -7.94 8.92 -3.05
N SER A 48 -7.92 7.67 -3.51
CA SER A 48 -8.60 7.26 -4.74
C SER A 48 -10.13 7.41 -4.70
N THR A 49 -10.70 7.65 -3.52
CA THR A 49 -12.13 7.90 -3.33
C THR A 49 -12.53 9.37 -3.49
N LEU A 50 -11.56 10.26 -3.69
CA LEU A 50 -11.87 11.68 -3.93
C LEU A 50 -12.68 11.85 -5.22
N PRO A 51 -13.77 12.66 -5.16
CA PRO A 51 -14.55 12.97 -6.35
C PRO A 51 -13.68 13.61 -7.45
N GLY A 52 -13.80 13.12 -8.68
CA GLY A 52 -13.09 13.67 -9.84
C GLY A 52 -11.65 13.15 -10.03
N ILE A 53 -11.09 12.40 -9.09
CA ILE A 53 -9.70 11.93 -9.20
C ILE A 53 -9.48 10.98 -10.40
N ARG A 54 -10.46 10.13 -10.69
CA ARG A 54 -10.40 9.20 -11.82
C ARG A 54 -10.36 9.93 -13.16
N GLU A 55 -11.21 10.93 -13.31
CA GLU A 55 -11.32 11.76 -14.49
C GLU A 55 -10.04 12.57 -14.70
N LEU A 56 -9.50 13.17 -13.64
CA LEU A 56 -8.24 13.91 -13.67
C LEU A 56 -7.07 12.97 -14.04
N ALA A 57 -6.99 11.80 -13.42
CA ALA A 57 -5.97 10.80 -13.73
C ALA A 57 -6.02 10.37 -15.19
N SER A 58 -7.21 10.06 -15.71
CA SER A 58 -7.39 9.67 -17.11
C SER A 58 -7.00 10.78 -18.08
N LYS A 59 -7.31 12.04 -17.74
CA LYS A 59 -6.94 13.21 -18.53
C LYS A 59 -5.41 13.42 -18.59
N VAL A 60 -4.74 13.30 -17.45
CA VAL A 60 -3.28 13.54 -17.37
C VAL A 60 -2.48 12.39 -17.98
N LEU A 61 -2.89 11.15 -17.71
CA LEU A 61 -2.18 9.95 -18.15
C LEU A 61 -2.47 9.57 -19.60
N GLY A 62 -3.61 10.01 -20.15
CA GLY A 62 -4.07 9.57 -21.48
C GLY A 62 -4.47 8.10 -21.52
N LEU A 63 -4.72 7.47 -20.38
CA LEU A 63 -5.05 6.05 -20.23
C LEU A 63 -6.41 5.90 -19.54
N PRO A 64 -7.13 4.78 -19.79
CA PRO A 64 -8.31 4.45 -19.00
C PRO A 64 -7.89 4.20 -17.54
N VAL A 65 -8.67 4.76 -16.61
CA VAL A 65 -8.38 4.65 -15.17
C VAL A 65 -9.60 4.10 -14.45
N ARG A 66 -9.40 3.12 -13.58
CA ARG A 66 -10.43 2.61 -12.68
C ARG A 66 -9.98 2.69 -11.22
N VAL A 67 -10.92 2.88 -10.32
CA VAL A 67 -10.68 2.74 -8.89
C VAL A 67 -10.99 1.31 -8.48
N ALA A 68 -10.11 0.70 -7.70
CA ALA A 68 -10.27 -0.66 -7.20
C ALA A 68 -10.19 -0.70 -5.67
N LYS A 69 -10.89 -1.66 -5.12
CA LYS A 69 -10.92 -2.02 -3.71
C LYS A 69 -10.41 -3.46 -3.55
N PRO A 70 -10.12 -3.92 -2.32
CA PRO A 70 -9.77 -5.33 -2.10
C PRO A 70 -10.88 -6.26 -2.58
N GLU A 71 -10.52 -7.35 -3.23
CA GLU A 71 -11.44 -8.37 -3.73
C GLU A 71 -11.13 -9.73 -3.11
N ASN A 72 -12.08 -10.67 -3.21
CA ASN A 72 -11.94 -12.05 -2.73
C ASN A 72 -11.72 -12.19 -1.21
N LEU A 73 -12.30 -11.28 -0.44
CA LEU A 73 -12.33 -11.38 1.01
C LEU A 73 -13.52 -12.21 1.49
N ILE A 74 -13.29 -13.09 2.45
CA ILE A 74 -14.31 -13.94 3.07
C ILE A 74 -14.42 -13.56 4.54
N GLY A 75 -15.66 -13.34 5.02
CA GLY A 75 -15.93 -13.02 6.42
C GLY A 75 -16.61 -11.66 6.60
N LEU A 76 -16.35 -10.98 7.73
CA LEU A 76 -16.89 -9.65 8.03
C LEU A 76 -16.12 -8.57 7.24
N THR A 77 -16.44 -8.45 5.96
CA THR A 77 -15.69 -7.62 5.01
C THR A 77 -16.22 -6.20 4.87
N ASP A 78 -17.43 -5.91 5.37
CA ASP A 78 -18.13 -4.64 5.15
C ASP A 78 -17.32 -3.40 5.55
N LEU A 79 -16.48 -3.52 6.58
CA LEU A 79 -15.64 -2.43 7.06
C LEU A 79 -14.35 -2.23 6.25
N ILE A 80 -13.85 -3.28 5.60
CA ILE A 80 -12.57 -3.26 4.88
C ILE A 80 -12.74 -3.29 3.36
N ASP A 81 -13.96 -3.36 2.87
CA ASP A 81 -14.32 -3.35 1.45
C ASP A 81 -14.25 -1.93 0.85
N THR A 82 -13.16 -1.23 1.12
CA THR A 82 -12.89 0.10 0.59
C THR A 82 -11.45 0.20 0.07
N PRO A 83 -11.19 1.07 -0.92
CA PRO A 83 -9.84 1.26 -1.46
C PRO A 83 -8.80 1.61 -0.39
N ALA A 84 -9.19 2.23 0.72
CA ALA A 84 -8.30 2.61 1.81
C ALA A 84 -7.56 1.44 2.45
N PHE A 85 -8.17 0.25 2.47
CA PHE A 85 -7.59 -0.95 3.08
C PHE A 85 -6.79 -1.83 2.11
N SER A 86 -6.69 -1.45 0.83
CA SER A 86 -6.02 -2.27 -0.19
C SER A 86 -4.59 -2.64 0.16
N THR A 87 -3.82 -1.72 0.74
CA THR A 87 -2.44 -1.99 1.14
C THR A 87 -2.37 -3.01 2.28
N SER A 88 -3.20 -2.84 3.31
CA SER A 88 -3.22 -3.75 4.47
C SER A 88 -3.65 -5.15 4.08
N VAL A 89 -4.70 -5.26 3.27
CA VAL A 89 -5.21 -6.54 2.74
C VAL A 89 -4.16 -7.18 1.83
N GLY A 90 -3.57 -6.39 0.92
CA GLY A 90 -2.53 -6.88 0.02
C GLY A 90 -1.30 -7.44 0.74
N LEU A 91 -0.85 -6.78 1.82
CA LEU A 91 0.26 -7.27 2.64
C LEU A 91 -0.08 -8.59 3.34
N LEU A 92 -1.29 -8.73 3.86
CA LEU A 92 -1.73 -9.97 4.50
C LEU A 92 -1.80 -11.12 3.48
N LEU A 93 -2.40 -10.90 2.32
CA LEU A 93 -2.47 -11.89 1.25
C LEU A 93 -1.08 -12.30 0.77
N TRP A 94 -0.19 -11.34 0.59
CA TRP A 94 1.19 -11.60 0.20
C TRP A 94 1.95 -12.43 1.25
N ALA A 95 1.79 -12.11 2.54
CA ALA A 95 2.38 -12.88 3.63
C ALA A 95 1.88 -14.32 3.67
N MET A 96 0.58 -14.54 3.43
CA MET A 96 -0.01 -15.89 3.33
C MET A 96 0.60 -16.68 2.16
N MET A 97 0.68 -16.09 0.97
CA MET A 97 1.29 -16.73 -0.21
C MET A 97 2.75 -17.10 0.04
N MET A 98 3.52 -16.21 0.68
CA MET A 98 4.92 -16.49 1.02
C MET A 98 5.06 -17.62 2.03
N SER A 99 4.19 -17.71 3.03
CA SER A 99 4.21 -18.79 4.01
C SER A 99 3.91 -20.16 3.38
N GLU A 100 2.97 -20.23 2.44
CA GLU A 100 2.65 -21.45 1.71
C GLU A 100 3.82 -21.89 0.80
N THR A 101 4.48 -20.95 0.14
CA THR A 101 5.64 -21.23 -0.70
C THR A 101 6.81 -21.77 0.12
N MET A 102 7.03 -21.27 1.33
CA MET A 102 8.07 -21.77 2.23
C MET A 102 7.71 -23.14 2.82
N ALA A 103 6.43 -23.41 3.08
CA ALA A 103 5.97 -24.71 3.56
C ALA A 103 6.03 -25.82 2.49
N SER A 104 5.90 -25.46 1.22
CA SER A 104 5.92 -26.41 0.08
C SER A 104 7.32 -26.68 -0.48
N SER A 105 8.37 -26.06 0.04
CA SER A 105 9.75 -26.40 -0.30
C SER A 105 10.04 -27.85 0.08
N PRO A 106 10.40 -28.76 -0.84
CA PRO A 106 10.70 -30.14 -0.52
C PRO A 106 11.93 -30.17 0.41
N GLN A 107 11.69 -30.45 1.69
CA GLN A 107 12.77 -30.78 2.62
C GLN A 107 13.53 -31.97 2.04
N SER A 108 14.69 -31.72 1.46
CA SER A 108 15.70 -32.73 1.21
C SER A 108 15.96 -33.47 2.55
N LYS A 109 15.47 -34.71 2.65
CA LYS A 109 15.74 -35.61 3.76
C LYS A 109 17.24 -35.93 3.77
N HIS A 110 18.06 -35.05 4.30
CA HIS A 110 19.38 -35.43 4.78
C HIS A 110 19.30 -35.48 6.31
N SER A 111 19.05 -36.71 6.77
CA SER A 111 19.21 -37.09 8.15
C SER A 111 20.66 -36.78 8.55
N ARG A 112 20.85 -35.73 9.34
CA ARG A 112 21.97 -35.62 10.27
C ARG A 112 21.42 -35.22 11.62
N SER A 113 21.34 -36.24 12.46
CA SER A 113 21.28 -36.11 13.88
C SER A 113 22.27 -35.06 14.37
N ARG A 114 21.74 -33.91 14.79
CA ARG A 114 22.45 -32.99 15.68
C ARG A 114 21.44 -32.36 16.62
N SER A 115 21.56 -32.81 17.86
CA SER A 115 21.22 -32.13 19.10
C SER A 115 20.31 -30.93 18.99
N ALA A 116 19.09 -31.11 19.50
CA ALA A 116 18.14 -30.06 19.79
C ALA A 116 18.79 -28.96 20.65
N ARG A 117 19.25 -27.87 20.02
CA ARG A 117 19.32 -26.58 20.66
C ARG A 117 18.02 -25.87 20.29
N SER A 118 17.12 -25.83 21.25
CA SER A 118 15.98 -24.93 21.25
C SER A 118 16.50 -23.51 20.99
N LEU A 119 16.28 -22.99 19.78
CA LEU A 119 16.36 -21.57 19.55
C LEU A 119 15.12 -21.00 20.26
N GLU A 120 15.31 -20.56 21.50
CA GLU A 120 14.40 -19.59 22.10
C GLU A 120 14.27 -18.44 21.10
N LEU A 121 13.07 -18.29 20.52
CA LEU A 121 12.69 -17.02 19.93
C LEU A 121 12.80 -16.01 21.05
N GLY A 122 13.88 -15.22 21.00
CA GLY A 122 14.10 -14.14 21.93
C GLY A 122 12.83 -13.31 22.02
N SER A 123 12.25 -13.27 23.21
CA SER A 123 11.15 -12.41 23.55
C SER A 123 11.50 -11.00 23.03
N ILE A 124 10.68 -10.50 22.10
CA ILE A 124 10.80 -9.11 21.66
C ILE A 124 10.73 -8.28 22.94
N ASP A 125 11.81 -7.59 23.25
CA ASP A 125 11.86 -6.69 24.41
C ASP A 125 10.93 -5.50 24.15
N TRP A 126 9.63 -5.71 24.47
CA TRP A 126 8.60 -4.69 24.36
C TRP A 126 8.91 -3.44 25.18
N GLU A 127 9.67 -3.57 26.24
CA GLU A 127 10.09 -2.42 27.07
C GLU A 127 11.17 -1.61 26.34
N GLY A 128 12.05 -2.23 25.60
CA GLY A 128 13.03 -1.58 24.72
C GLY A 128 12.36 -0.84 23.57
N VAL A 129 11.36 -1.46 22.92
CA VAL A 129 10.58 -0.86 21.85
C VAL A 129 9.79 0.36 22.36
N LYS A 130 9.10 0.24 23.51
CA LYS A 130 8.39 1.36 24.14
C LYS A 130 9.33 2.53 24.44
N ARG A 131 10.51 2.28 25.01
CA ARG A 131 11.50 3.33 25.30
C ARG A 131 11.96 4.06 24.05
N THR A 132 12.20 3.34 22.95
CA THR A 132 12.62 3.94 21.68
C THR A 132 11.50 4.76 21.05
N VAL A 133 10.27 4.26 21.04
CA VAL A 133 9.09 4.99 20.54
C VAL A 133 8.81 6.24 21.37
N MET A 134 8.90 6.16 22.72
CA MET A 134 8.70 7.31 23.60
C MET A 134 9.82 8.37 23.45
N LYS A 135 11.03 7.95 23.11
CA LYS A 135 12.13 8.88 22.84
C LYS A 135 11.91 9.64 21.53
N ILE A 136 11.48 8.96 20.48
CA ILE A 136 11.15 9.58 19.19
C ILE A 136 9.94 10.51 19.32
N LEU A 137 8.91 10.11 20.07
CA LEU A 137 7.74 10.95 20.33
C LEU A 137 8.10 12.23 21.12
N ARG A 138 9.07 12.15 22.03
CA ARG A 138 9.52 13.30 22.83
C ARG A 138 10.37 14.28 22.03
N GLU A 139 11.05 13.83 20.98
CA GLU A 139 11.81 14.68 20.05
C GLU A 139 10.91 15.29 18.96
N LEU A 140 9.72 14.75 18.72
CA LEU A 140 8.79 15.22 17.69
C LEU A 140 7.72 16.19 18.23
N LEU A 141 7.51 16.25 19.54
CA LEU A 141 6.56 17.19 20.14
C LEU A 141 7.34 18.38 20.73
N PRO A 142 7.04 19.60 20.26
CA PRO A 142 7.62 20.83 20.78
C PRO A 142 7.19 21.11 22.22
#